data_3e2c787d947df4d667bef8034a4a630a
#
_entry.id   3e2c787d947df4d667bef8034a4a630a
#
_cell.length_a   1.000
_cell.length_b   1.000
_cell.length_c   1.000
_cell.angle_alpha   90.00
_cell.angle_beta   90.00
_cell.angle_gamma   90.00
#
_symmetry.space_group_name_H-M   'P 1'
#
loop_
_entity.id
_entity.type
_entity.pdbx_description
1 polymer ?
#
loop_
_entity_poly.entity_id
_entity_poly.type
_entity_poly.pdbx_seq_one_letter_code
_entity_poly.pdbx_strand_id
1 'polypeptide(L)'
;GKTESNAKSSSISTQDSSKMTNLDSHLTVAKQALSSGDYNKAIEEATASIKDNPNNADAYSIRGFATALNGDTTKGLVDTKQAYELDPSNVANYYNMAMVYKLQGQLNESKQWFEKVLEKDPSNTWSVYGIATIYADQGDDTKALDWLEKAIKIDPSVKAVAAEQDHFERFHNNTRFKTLVGL
;
A
#
# COMPACT_ATOMS: atom_id res chain seq x y z
N GLY A 1 -14.26 14.75 28.98
CA GLY A 1 -14.10 14.32 28.95
C GLY A 1 -14.26 13.92 28.32
N LYS A 2 -14.29 14.29 28.39
CA LYS A 2 -14.23 14.07 28.34
C LYS A 2 -14.02 13.69 28.20
N THR A 3 -13.87 14.15 28.37
CA THR A 3 -13.45 13.89 28.69
C THR A 3 -12.99 13.40 29.01
N GLU A 4 -13.06 13.75 29.42
CA GLU A 4 -12.33 13.34 29.94
C GLU A 4 -12.12 12.40 30.38
N SER A 5 -12.12 12.49 30.86
CA SER A 5 -11.64 11.71 31.31
C SER A 5 -11.46 11.46 31.51
N ASN A 6 -11.44 12.10 31.89
CA ASN A 6 -10.88 12.15 32.12
C ASN A 6 -10.38 12.88 32.37
N ALA A 7 -10.29 13.40 33.31
CA ALA A 7 -9.61 14.57 33.32
C ALA A 7 -8.37 14.90 34.16
N LYS A 8 -7.91 14.63 35.37
CA LYS A 8 -6.78 14.82 35.93
C LYS A 8 -5.43 14.69 35.60
N SER A 9 -4.95 14.46 36.05
CA SER A 9 -4.09 14.18 34.95
C SER A 9 -4.64 14.78 33.67
N SER A 10 -5.71 15.48 33.69
CA SER A 10 -6.39 15.90 32.50
C SER A 10 -5.70 17.00 31.71
N SER A 11 -4.95 17.91 32.37
CA SER A 11 -4.31 18.98 31.61
C SER A 11 -3.14 18.49 30.75
N ILE A 12 -2.30 17.62 31.31
CA ILE A 12 -1.21 17.02 30.54
C ILE A 12 -1.78 16.11 29.45
N SER A 13 -2.79 15.32 29.79
CA SER A 13 -3.46 14.45 28.83
C SER A 13 -4.07 15.23 27.68
N THR A 14 -4.66 16.38 27.95
CA THR A 14 -5.26 17.23 26.92
C THR A 14 -4.21 17.75 25.95
N GLN A 15 -3.06 18.21 26.45
CA GLN A 15 -1.97 18.66 25.59
C GLN A 15 -1.43 17.54 24.73
N ASP A 16 -1.22 16.37 25.31
CA ASP A 16 -0.75 15.20 24.58
C ASP A 16 -1.76 14.78 23.53
N SER A 17 -3.04 14.77 23.88
CA SER A 17 -4.11 14.45 22.94
C SER A 17 -4.18 15.40 21.76
N SER A 18 -4.03 16.70 22.02
CA SER A 18 -4.02 17.71 20.97
C SER A 18 -2.86 17.51 20.01
N LYS A 19 -1.66 17.24 20.55
CA LYS A 19 -0.47 16.98 19.76
C LYS A 19 -0.65 15.71 18.92
N MET A 20 -1.17 14.65 19.51
CA MET A 20 -1.44 13.39 18.80
C MET A 20 -2.51 13.58 17.72
N THR A 21 -3.55 14.37 18.01
CA THR A 21 -4.59 14.66 17.03
C THR A 21 -4.03 15.40 15.82
N ASN A 22 -3.10 16.34 16.03
CA ASN A 22 -2.46 17.05 14.92
C ASN A 22 -1.62 16.11 14.05
N LEU A 23 -0.86 15.18 14.67
CA LEU A 23 -0.09 14.19 13.95
C LEU A 23 -1.01 13.27 13.15
N ASP A 24 -2.07 12.79 13.79
CA ASP A 24 -3.07 11.94 13.16
C ASP A 24 -3.75 12.67 12.01
N SER A 25 -3.99 13.97 12.17
CA SER A 25 -4.62 14.78 11.12
C SER A 25 -3.77 14.84 9.86
N HIS A 26 -2.47 15.14 10.00
CA HIS A 26 -1.56 15.17 8.84
C HIS A 26 -1.47 13.78 8.20
N LEU A 27 -1.32 12.73 9.02
CA LEU A 27 -1.23 11.37 8.51
C LEU A 27 -2.53 10.96 7.82
N THR A 28 -3.68 11.29 8.40
CA THR A 28 -4.98 10.99 7.82
C THR A 28 -5.16 11.67 6.47
N VAL A 29 -4.81 12.96 6.39
CA VAL A 29 -4.89 13.70 5.13
C VAL A 29 -3.93 13.12 4.09
N ALA A 30 -2.72 12.71 4.51
CA ALA A 30 -1.76 12.08 3.62
C ALA A 30 -2.32 10.78 3.03
N LYS A 31 -2.95 9.95 3.85
CA LYS A 31 -3.57 8.70 3.39
C LYS A 31 -4.70 8.96 2.41
N GLN A 32 -5.55 9.94 2.70
CA GLN A 32 -6.66 10.31 1.82
C GLN A 32 -6.15 10.84 0.49
N ALA A 33 -5.12 11.69 0.53
CA ALA A 33 -4.52 12.25 -0.68
C ALA A 33 -3.91 11.16 -1.55
N LEU A 34 -3.23 10.19 -0.92
CA LEU A 34 -2.67 9.05 -1.65
C LEU A 34 -3.78 8.27 -2.35
N SER A 35 -4.87 7.97 -1.65
CA SER A 35 -6.01 7.23 -2.20
C SER A 35 -6.68 7.97 -3.36
N SER A 36 -6.71 9.30 -3.31
CA SER A 36 -7.35 10.10 -4.35
C SER A 36 -6.41 10.47 -5.49
N GLY A 37 -5.14 10.05 -5.43
CA GLY A 37 -4.17 10.32 -6.48
C GLY A 37 -3.50 11.67 -6.40
N ASP A 38 -3.68 12.41 -5.31
CA ASP A 38 -3.01 13.69 -5.08
C ASP A 38 -1.68 13.44 -4.39
N TYR A 39 -0.70 13.01 -5.17
CA TYR A 39 0.58 12.56 -4.63
C TYR A 39 1.39 13.69 -4.02
N ASN A 40 1.33 14.89 -4.60
CA ASN A 40 2.04 16.05 -4.03
C ASN A 40 1.51 16.39 -2.66
N LYS A 41 0.20 16.37 -2.47
CA LYS A 41 -0.43 16.62 -1.16
C LYS A 41 -0.08 15.51 -0.17
N ALA A 42 -0.08 14.26 -0.62
CA ALA A 42 0.29 13.13 0.24
C ALA A 42 1.72 13.29 0.75
N ILE A 43 2.65 13.68 -0.13
CA ILE A 43 4.06 13.90 0.22
C ILE A 43 4.19 15.05 1.22
N GLU A 44 3.50 16.16 0.97
CA GLU A 44 3.55 17.35 1.81
C GLU A 44 3.05 17.05 3.23
N GLU A 45 1.90 16.38 3.33
CA GLU A 45 1.30 16.07 4.62
C GLU A 45 2.08 15.00 5.37
N ALA A 46 2.59 13.99 4.68
CA ALA A 46 3.46 12.99 5.29
C ALA A 46 4.76 13.64 5.81
N THR A 47 5.31 14.60 5.07
CA THR A 47 6.49 15.35 5.50
C THR A 47 6.20 16.14 6.77
N ALA A 48 5.03 16.75 6.89
CA ALA A 48 4.62 17.44 8.11
C ALA A 48 4.54 16.47 9.29
N SER A 49 3.97 15.26 9.09
CA SER A 49 3.94 14.23 10.13
C SER A 49 5.35 13.83 10.59
N ILE A 50 6.28 13.68 9.65
CA ILE A 50 7.66 13.30 9.95
C ILE A 50 8.37 14.42 10.72
N LYS A 51 8.11 15.68 10.36
CA LYS A 51 8.69 16.83 11.05
C LYS A 51 8.29 16.83 12.52
N ASP A 52 7.02 16.52 12.78
CA ASP A 52 6.49 16.46 14.16
C ASP A 52 6.97 15.24 14.90
N ASN A 53 7.10 14.10 14.21
CA ASN A 53 7.57 12.85 14.79
C ASN A 53 8.47 12.11 13.80
N PRO A 54 9.81 12.29 13.91
CA PRO A 54 10.76 11.66 12.97
C PRO A 54 10.77 10.12 13.00
N ASN A 55 10.11 9.51 13.98
CA ASN A 55 10.04 8.05 14.10
C ASN A 55 8.69 7.48 13.64
N ASN A 56 7.89 8.28 12.94
CA ASN A 56 6.58 7.84 12.45
C ASN A 56 6.75 6.99 11.18
N ALA A 57 6.80 5.67 11.36
CA ALA A 57 7.00 4.73 10.27
C ALA A 57 5.92 4.85 9.19
N ASP A 58 4.66 5.00 9.60
CA ASP A 58 3.54 5.11 8.65
C ASP A 58 3.71 6.31 7.72
N ALA A 59 4.19 7.43 8.25
CA ALA A 59 4.40 8.62 7.45
C ALA A 59 5.49 8.42 6.39
N TYR A 60 6.59 7.75 6.77
CA TYR A 60 7.63 7.40 5.78
C TYR A 60 7.09 6.45 4.71
N SER A 61 6.29 5.46 5.12
CA SER A 61 5.72 4.48 4.19
C SER A 61 4.81 5.16 3.16
N ILE A 62 3.96 6.07 3.62
CA ILE A 62 3.04 6.80 2.76
C ILE A 62 3.81 7.74 1.83
N ARG A 63 4.78 8.48 2.38
CA ARG A 63 5.57 9.40 1.58
C ARG A 63 6.36 8.64 0.51
N GLY A 64 6.92 7.50 0.87
CA GLY A 64 7.68 6.69 -0.08
C GLY A 64 6.82 6.18 -1.22
N PHE A 65 5.63 5.67 -0.91
CA PHE A 65 4.73 5.18 -1.94
C PHE A 65 4.23 6.34 -2.82
N ALA A 66 3.83 7.46 -2.22
CA ALA A 66 3.39 8.63 -2.98
C ALA A 66 4.50 9.16 -3.88
N THR A 67 5.72 9.22 -3.38
CA THR A 67 6.89 9.68 -4.15
C THR A 67 7.15 8.77 -5.35
N ALA A 68 7.05 7.46 -5.15
CA ALA A 68 7.21 6.48 -6.23
C ALA A 68 6.11 6.61 -7.28
N LEU A 69 4.86 6.77 -6.85
CA LEU A 69 3.73 6.97 -7.77
C LEU A 69 3.86 8.29 -8.54
N ASN A 70 4.52 9.28 -7.94
CA ASN A 70 4.77 10.56 -8.58
C ASN A 70 5.99 10.54 -9.50
N GLY A 71 6.62 9.37 -9.69
CA GLY A 71 7.65 9.16 -10.69
C GLY A 71 9.06 8.94 -10.17
N ASP A 72 9.32 9.10 -8.87
CA ASP A 72 10.65 8.92 -8.29
C ASP A 72 10.70 7.67 -7.43
N THR A 73 10.91 6.53 -8.08
CA THR A 73 10.92 5.23 -7.38
C THR A 73 12.17 5.06 -6.51
N THR A 74 13.30 5.64 -6.90
CA THR A 74 14.53 5.56 -6.11
C THR A 74 14.36 6.24 -4.76
N LYS A 75 13.84 7.47 -4.77
CA LYS A 75 13.59 8.24 -3.56
C LYS A 75 12.46 7.61 -2.73
N GLY A 76 11.44 7.09 -3.40
CA GLY A 76 10.36 6.38 -2.74
C GLY A 76 10.85 5.15 -2.00
N LEU A 77 11.79 4.43 -2.58
CA LEU A 77 12.34 3.24 -1.94
C LEU A 77 13.14 3.58 -0.68
N VAL A 78 13.85 4.72 -0.67
CA VAL A 78 14.55 5.18 0.55
C VAL A 78 13.57 5.33 1.71
N ASP A 79 12.44 5.97 1.46
CA ASP A 79 11.43 6.19 2.50
C ASP A 79 10.75 4.89 2.95
N THR A 80 10.44 3.98 2.02
CA THR A 80 9.81 2.72 2.42
C THR A 80 10.78 1.83 3.19
N LYS A 81 12.07 1.87 2.88
CA LYS A 81 13.09 1.16 3.66
C LYS A 81 13.21 1.75 5.06
N GLN A 82 13.16 3.07 5.18
CA GLN A 82 13.18 3.73 6.50
C GLN A 82 11.98 3.31 7.34
N ALA A 83 10.81 3.23 6.72
CA ALA A 83 9.59 2.76 7.40
C ALA A 83 9.78 1.33 7.92
N TYR A 84 10.36 0.47 7.10
CA TYR A 84 10.62 -0.91 7.49
C TYR A 84 11.59 -0.98 8.68
N GLU A 85 12.64 -0.18 8.66
CA GLU A 85 13.61 -0.16 9.76
C GLU A 85 12.99 0.32 11.07
N LEU A 86 12.09 1.30 10.99
CA LEU A 86 11.42 1.83 12.17
C LEU A 86 10.36 0.88 12.73
N ASP A 87 9.70 0.11 11.87
CA ASP A 87 8.63 -0.80 12.29
C ASP A 87 8.63 -2.05 11.40
N PRO A 88 9.56 -2.99 11.68
CA PRO A 88 9.77 -4.15 10.79
C PRO A 88 8.66 -5.19 10.82
N SER A 89 7.67 -5.06 11.70
CA SER A 89 6.55 -6.00 11.78
C SER A 89 5.26 -5.47 11.13
N ASN A 90 5.28 -4.26 10.60
CA ASN A 90 4.07 -3.63 10.07
C ASN A 90 3.80 -4.08 8.63
N VAL A 91 2.73 -4.85 8.46
CA VAL A 91 2.34 -5.44 7.17
C VAL A 91 2.05 -4.37 6.11
N ALA A 92 1.50 -3.22 6.51
CA ALA A 92 1.26 -2.12 5.58
C ALA A 92 2.56 -1.62 4.94
N ASN A 93 3.66 -1.62 5.70
CA ASN A 93 4.96 -1.24 5.18
C ASN A 93 5.48 -2.27 4.16
N TYR A 94 5.22 -3.56 4.39
CA TYR A 94 5.59 -4.62 3.44
C TYR A 94 4.86 -4.41 2.11
N TYR A 95 3.57 -4.11 2.18
CA TYR A 95 2.76 -3.89 0.98
C TYR A 95 3.29 -2.69 0.19
N ASN A 96 3.55 -1.59 0.86
CA ASN A 96 4.07 -0.40 0.20
C ASN A 96 5.46 -0.64 -0.39
N MET A 97 6.33 -1.39 0.29
CA MET A 97 7.62 -1.79 -0.23
C MET A 97 7.45 -2.60 -1.52
N ALA A 98 6.54 -3.57 -1.51
CA ALA A 98 6.23 -4.37 -2.70
C ALA A 98 5.79 -3.50 -3.86
N MET A 99 4.92 -2.54 -3.59
CA MET A 99 4.41 -1.64 -4.64
C MET A 99 5.50 -0.77 -5.22
N VAL A 100 6.40 -0.24 -4.39
CA VAL A 100 7.50 0.61 -4.88
C VAL A 100 8.46 -0.21 -5.74
N TYR A 101 8.84 -1.43 -5.31
CA TYR A 101 9.66 -2.30 -6.15
C TYR A 101 8.99 -2.61 -7.48
N LYS A 102 7.67 -2.83 -7.46
CA LYS A 102 6.93 -3.10 -8.69
C LYS A 102 6.97 -1.90 -9.65
N LEU A 103 6.76 -0.70 -9.13
CA LEU A 103 6.85 0.52 -9.92
C LEU A 103 8.25 0.74 -10.49
N GLN A 104 9.27 0.27 -9.79
CA GLN A 104 10.66 0.35 -10.22
C GLN A 104 11.01 -0.73 -11.25
N GLY A 105 10.11 -1.68 -11.49
CA GLY A 105 10.36 -2.79 -12.41
C GLY A 105 11.13 -3.96 -11.79
N GLN A 106 11.40 -3.93 -10.50
CA GLN A 106 12.06 -5.01 -9.79
C GLN A 106 11.01 -6.03 -9.33
N LEU A 107 10.57 -6.85 -10.28
CA LEU A 107 9.41 -7.71 -10.09
C LEU A 107 9.65 -8.85 -9.10
N ASN A 108 10.86 -9.41 -9.08
CA ASN A 108 11.19 -10.48 -8.13
C ASN A 108 11.20 -9.97 -6.70
N GLU A 109 11.81 -8.82 -6.45
CA GLU A 109 11.83 -8.17 -5.14
C GLU A 109 10.41 -7.82 -4.70
N SER A 110 9.62 -7.27 -5.61
CA SER A 110 8.22 -6.95 -5.33
C SER A 110 7.45 -8.18 -4.88
N LYS A 111 7.60 -9.29 -5.61
CA LYS A 111 6.91 -10.54 -5.27
C LYS A 111 7.29 -11.03 -3.88
N GLN A 112 8.56 -10.95 -3.52
CA GLN A 112 9.02 -11.37 -2.20
C GLN A 112 8.34 -10.56 -1.09
N TRP A 113 8.15 -9.26 -1.29
CA TRP A 113 7.49 -8.43 -0.30
C TRP A 113 5.98 -8.68 -0.23
N PHE A 114 5.33 -8.95 -1.36
CA PHE A 114 3.93 -9.40 -1.35
C PHE A 114 3.80 -10.74 -0.60
N GLU A 115 4.75 -11.65 -0.80
CA GLU A 115 4.75 -12.93 -0.07
C GLU A 115 4.90 -12.72 1.43
N LYS A 116 5.71 -11.75 1.85
CA LYS A 116 5.83 -11.39 3.27
C LYS A 116 4.49 -10.90 3.85
N VAL A 117 3.73 -10.13 3.08
CA VAL A 117 2.38 -9.74 3.49
C VAL A 117 1.54 -10.99 3.71
N LEU A 118 1.56 -11.92 2.77
CA LEU A 118 0.71 -13.11 2.80
C LEU A 118 1.08 -14.08 3.92
N GLU A 119 2.33 -14.05 4.41
CA GLU A 119 2.72 -14.84 5.58
C GLU A 119 1.94 -14.43 6.82
N LYS A 120 1.62 -13.14 6.93
CA LYS A 120 0.90 -12.60 8.09
C LYS A 120 -0.59 -12.40 7.83
N ASP A 121 -0.97 -12.18 6.58
CA ASP A 121 -2.35 -11.93 6.17
C ASP A 121 -2.62 -12.67 4.86
N PRO A 122 -2.90 -14.00 4.94
CA PRO A 122 -3.06 -14.83 3.73
C PRO A 122 -4.20 -14.42 2.82
N SER A 123 -5.17 -13.66 3.32
CA SER A 123 -6.32 -13.21 2.54
C SER A 123 -6.23 -11.75 2.11
N ASN A 124 -5.01 -11.19 2.10
CA ASN A 124 -4.80 -9.84 1.63
C ASN A 124 -4.98 -9.81 0.11
N THR A 125 -6.15 -9.37 -0.33
CA THR A 125 -6.59 -9.41 -1.73
C THR A 125 -5.59 -8.77 -2.67
N TRP A 126 -5.13 -7.55 -2.35
CA TRP A 126 -4.31 -6.79 -3.29
C TRP A 126 -2.87 -7.27 -3.34
N SER A 127 -2.41 -8.01 -2.33
CA SER A 127 -1.12 -8.70 -2.40
C SER A 127 -1.21 -9.93 -3.29
N VAL A 128 -2.30 -10.71 -3.18
CA VAL A 128 -2.55 -11.85 -4.07
C VAL A 128 -2.67 -11.36 -5.51
N TYR A 129 -3.45 -10.30 -5.74
CA TYR A 129 -3.60 -9.70 -7.06
C TYR A 129 -2.27 -9.16 -7.58
N GLY A 130 -1.50 -8.50 -6.70
CA GLY A 130 -0.18 -7.99 -7.08
C GLY A 130 0.73 -9.08 -7.62
N ILE A 131 0.74 -10.25 -6.99
CA ILE A 131 1.52 -11.40 -7.47
C ILE A 131 1.01 -11.86 -8.84
N ALA A 132 -0.31 -11.88 -9.04
CA ALA A 132 -0.89 -12.23 -10.35
C ALA A 132 -0.38 -11.29 -11.45
N THR A 133 -0.37 -9.98 -11.19
CA THR A 133 0.12 -8.99 -12.18
C THR A 133 1.60 -9.17 -12.47
N ILE A 134 2.39 -9.54 -11.46
CA ILE A 134 3.82 -9.79 -11.66
C ILE A 134 4.04 -10.98 -12.60
N TYR A 135 3.34 -12.08 -12.36
CA TYR A 135 3.44 -13.23 -13.26
C TYR A 135 2.97 -12.89 -14.67
N ALA A 136 1.91 -12.09 -14.80
CA ALA A 136 1.44 -11.63 -16.12
C ALA A 136 2.53 -10.84 -16.85
N ASP A 137 3.17 -9.91 -16.13
CA ASP A 137 4.23 -9.08 -16.70
C ASP A 137 5.49 -9.88 -17.03
N GLN A 138 5.71 -11.00 -16.33
CA GLN A 138 6.84 -11.89 -16.59
C GLN A 138 6.55 -12.92 -17.67
N GLY A 139 5.32 -12.96 -18.19
CA GLY A 139 4.94 -13.89 -19.26
C GLY A 139 4.54 -15.28 -18.78
N ASP A 140 4.37 -15.49 -17.48
CA ASP A 140 3.91 -16.77 -16.94
C ASP A 140 2.39 -16.76 -16.82
N ASP A 141 1.73 -17.07 -17.94
CA ASP A 141 0.28 -16.95 -18.07
C ASP A 141 -0.48 -17.88 -17.12
N THR A 142 -0.01 -19.11 -16.98
CA THR A 142 -0.67 -20.09 -16.10
C THR A 142 -0.67 -19.62 -14.66
N LYS A 143 0.49 -19.20 -14.13
CA LYS A 143 0.58 -18.71 -12.76
C LYS A 143 -0.18 -17.40 -12.59
N ALA A 144 -0.13 -16.52 -13.59
CA ALA A 144 -0.90 -15.26 -13.54
C ALA A 144 -2.38 -15.54 -13.32
N LEU A 145 -2.94 -16.49 -14.08
CA LEU A 145 -4.36 -16.84 -13.97
C LEU A 145 -4.67 -17.58 -12.68
N ASP A 146 -3.76 -18.44 -12.22
CA ASP A 146 -3.94 -19.14 -10.94
C ASP A 146 -4.04 -18.13 -9.78
N TRP A 147 -3.14 -17.14 -9.76
CA TRP A 147 -3.15 -16.12 -8.71
C TRP A 147 -4.32 -15.15 -8.87
N LEU A 148 -4.70 -14.83 -10.10
CA LEU A 148 -5.89 -14.02 -10.35
C LEU A 148 -7.15 -14.70 -9.81
N GLU A 149 -7.28 -15.99 -10.04
CA GLU A 149 -8.41 -16.77 -9.51
C GLU A 149 -8.47 -16.70 -8.00
N LYS A 150 -7.31 -16.84 -7.31
CA LYS A 150 -7.24 -16.72 -5.86
C LYS A 150 -7.73 -15.34 -5.40
N ALA A 151 -7.28 -14.28 -6.06
CA ALA A 151 -7.68 -12.92 -5.69
C ALA A 151 -9.20 -12.73 -5.83
N ILE A 152 -9.77 -13.22 -6.94
CA ILE A 152 -11.21 -13.11 -7.21
C ILE A 152 -12.02 -13.89 -6.16
N LYS A 153 -11.52 -15.04 -5.71
CA LYS A 153 -12.20 -15.82 -4.68
C LYS A 153 -12.23 -15.09 -3.34
N ILE A 154 -11.16 -14.33 -3.04
CA ILE A 154 -11.12 -13.52 -1.82
C ILE A 154 -12.06 -12.31 -1.96
N ASP A 155 -12.01 -11.62 -3.09
CA ASP A 155 -12.78 -10.41 -3.33
C ASP A 155 -13.21 -10.32 -4.81
N PRO A 156 -14.48 -10.58 -5.11
CA PRO A 156 -14.97 -10.53 -6.48
C PRO A 156 -14.81 -9.18 -7.19
N SER A 157 -14.60 -8.08 -6.45
CA SER A 157 -14.38 -6.77 -7.08
C SER A 157 -13.09 -6.72 -7.90
N VAL A 158 -12.19 -7.68 -7.71
CA VAL A 158 -10.96 -7.82 -8.51
C VAL A 158 -11.29 -8.03 -9.99
N LYS A 159 -12.44 -8.64 -10.31
CA LYS A 159 -12.83 -8.91 -11.71
C LYS A 159 -12.81 -7.64 -12.56
N ALA A 160 -13.44 -6.57 -12.07
CA ALA A 160 -13.51 -5.31 -12.82
C ALA A 160 -12.14 -4.68 -12.97
N VAL A 161 -11.31 -4.75 -11.94
CA VAL A 161 -9.96 -4.20 -11.97
C VAL A 161 -9.11 -4.94 -13.00
N ALA A 162 -9.13 -6.28 -12.97
CA ALA A 162 -8.34 -7.10 -13.89
C ALA A 162 -8.78 -6.90 -15.34
N ALA A 163 -10.09 -6.73 -15.58
CA ALA A 163 -10.63 -6.54 -16.92
C ALA A 163 -10.14 -5.24 -17.56
N GLU A 164 -9.76 -4.24 -16.75
CA GLU A 164 -9.40 -2.91 -17.25
C GLU A 164 -7.91 -2.61 -17.23
N GLN A 165 -7.12 -3.36 -16.44
CA GLN A 165 -5.70 -3.07 -16.29
C GLN A 165 -4.85 -3.65 -17.42
N ASP A 166 -3.81 -2.91 -17.80
CA ASP A 166 -2.92 -3.26 -18.90
C ASP A 166 -2.20 -4.60 -18.68
N HIS A 167 -1.97 -5.01 -17.42
CA HIS A 167 -1.32 -6.27 -17.10
C HIS A 167 -2.01 -7.47 -17.77
N PHE A 168 -3.33 -7.38 -17.92
CA PHE A 168 -4.15 -8.47 -18.47
C PHE A 168 -4.74 -8.16 -19.85
N GLU A 169 -4.29 -7.09 -20.50
CA GLU A 169 -4.83 -6.72 -21.81
C GLU A 169 -4.67 -7.85 -22.83
N ARG A 170 -3.50 -8.48 -22.89
CA ARG A 170 -3.24 -9.58 -23.81
C ARG A 170 -4.03 -10.86 -23.49
N PHE A 171 -4.70 -10.91 -22.34
CA PHE A 171 -5.50 -12.07 -21.91
C PHE A 171 -6.97 -11.96 -22.34
N HIS A 172 -7.39 -10.86 -22.97
CA HIS A 172 -8.80 -10.62 -23.28
C HIS A 172 -9.39 -11.63 -24.24
N ASN A 173 -8.57 -12.35 -25.01
CA ASN A 173 -9.03 -13.45 -25.86
C ASN A 173 -8.80 -14.82 -25.24
N ASN A 174 -8.26 -14.88 -24.01
CA ASN A 174 -8.03 -16.13 -23.30
C ASN A 174 -9.32 -16.60 -22.66
N THR A 175 -9.73 -17.84 -22.95
CA THR A 175 -11.00 -18.39 -22.47
C THR A 175 -11.09 -18.40 -20.95
N ARG A 176 -10.03 -18.84 -20.27
CA ARG A 176 -10.01 -18.90 -18.81
C ARG A 176 -10.12 -17.50 -18.20
N PHE A 177 -9.38 -16.53 -18.76
CA PHE A 177 -9.45 -15.14 -18.27
C PHE A 177 -10.87 -14.59 -18.40
N LYS A 178 -11.50 -14.78 -19.57
CA LYS A 178 -12.86 -14.30 -19.80
C LYS A 178 -13.82 -14.88 -18.77
N THR A 179 -13.71 -16.17 -18.50
CA THR A 179 -14.56 -16.84 -17.51
C THR A 179 -14.33 -16.27 -16.13
N LEU A 180 -13.05 -16.06 -15.75
CA LEU A 180 -12.70 -15.54 -14.43
C LEU A 180 -13.25 -14.14 -14.19
N VAL A 181 -13.17 -13.26 -15.18
CA VAL A 181 -13.56 -11.85 -15.00
C VAL A 181 -14.96 -11.53 -15.51
N GLY A 182 -15.65 -12.49 -16.10
CA GLY A 182 -17.02 -12.33 -16.54
C GLY A 182 -17.19 -11.60 -17.87
N LEU A 183 -16.24 -11.78 -18.78
CA LEU A 183 -16.33 -11.19 -20.12
C LEU A 183 -17.03 -12.12 -21.10
#